data_53fba7a497cf04e2736ee257addc5b5e
#
_entry.id   53fba7a497cf04e2736ee257addc5b5e
#
_cell.length_a   1.000
_cell.length_b   1.000
_cell.length_c   1.000
_cell.angle_alpha   90.00
_cell.angle_beta   90.00
_cell.angle_gamma   90.00
#
_symmetry.space_group_name_H-M   'P 1'
#
loop_
_entity.id
_entity.type
_entity.pdbx_description
1 polymer ?
#
loop_
_entity_poly.entity_id
_entity_poly.type
_entity_poly.pdbx_seq_one_letter_code
_entity_poly.pdbx_strand_id
1 'polypeptide(L)'
;MSFLEHFLDKEQQKPEVLAVRQAAKTRIFEVQEVDLRFANGAERTYERLTPSRKPAVMVLPVENGELIMVREYAVGPERYELTCVKGLIDAGETPEQAARRELQEEIGLAAATLTPLRALYSSPSHMFGLMHVFIAEDLRASKLEGDEPEPLVPVRVPLAQLDALVGDEALGNSQTLAALMLLQRKRPELFQAA
;
A
#
# COMPACT_ATOMS: atom_id res chain seq x y z
N MET A 1 -4.26 -21.66 14.73
CA MET A 1 -4.34 -20.47 15.62
C MET A 1 -3.27 -19.51 15.18
N SER A 2 -3.61 -18.26 14.86
CA SER A 2 -2.63 -17.25 14.44
C SER A 2 -1.78 -16.82 15.65
N PHE A 3 -0.56 -16.32 15.38
CA PHE A 3 0.30 -15.80 16.45
C PHE A 3 -0.40 -14.71 17.29
N LEU A 4 -1.23 -13.89 16.66
CA LEU A 4 -1.97 -12.81 17.34
C LEU A 4 -3.06 -13.34 18.27
N GLU A 5 -3.74 -14.44 17.92
CA GLU A 5 -4.80 -15.04 18.77
C GLU A 5 -4.27 -15.42 20.16
N HIS A 6 -2.97 -15.70 20.27
CA HIS A 6 -2.32 -16.01 21.56
C HIS A 6 -2.27 -14.80 22.52
N PHE A 7 -2.30 -13.57 21.99
CA PHE A 7 -2.25 -12.33 22.78
C PHE A 7 -3.63 -11.66 22.96
N LEU A 8 -4.66 -12.20 22.30
CA LEU A 8 -6.03 -11.67 22.38
C LEU A 8 -6.83 -12.49 23.40
N ASP A 9 -6.68 -12.18 24.69
CA ASP A 9 -7.29 -12.91 25.80
C ASP A 9 -8.83 -12.90 25.81
N LYS A 10 -9.45 -11.95 25.10
CA LYS A 10 -10.91 -11.81 25.05
C LYS A 10 -11.36 -11.29 23.70
N GLU A 11 -12.36 -11.96 23.13
CA GLU A 11 -13.10 -11.39 22.02
C GLU A 11 -13.82 -10.11 22.49
N GLN A 12 -13.38 -8.98 21.93
CA GLN A 12 -14.11 -7.73 22.11
C GLN A 12 -15.37 -7.76 21.25
N GLN A 13 -16.51 -7.50 21.86
CA GLN A 13 -17.77 -7.38 21.13
C GLN A 13 -17.70 -6.16 20.20
N LYS A 14 -17.96 -6.42 18.90
CA LYS A 14 -18.03 -5.35 17.91
C LYS A 14 -19.13 -4.36 18.28
N PRO A 15 -18.89 -3.03 18.26
CA PRO A 15 -19.91 -2.05 18.55
C PRO A 15 -21.04 -2.10 17.51
N GLU A 16 -22.24 -1.78 17.98
CA GLU A 16 -23.42 -1.60 17.15
C GLU A 16 -23.31 -0.29 16.36
N VAL A 17 -23.58 -0.32 15.07
CA VAL A 17 -23.70 0.88 14.23
C VAL A 17 -25.12 1.39 14.32
N LEU A 18 -25.32 2.55 14.96
CA LEU A 18 -26.63 3.16 15.15
C LEU A 18 -27.06 3.98 13.92
N ALA A 19 -26.13 4.74 13.35
CA ALA A 19 -26.39 5.55 12.18
C ALA A 19 -25.11 5.79 11.37
N VAL A 20 -25.29 6.03 10.07
CA VAL A 20 -24.23 6.49 9.16
C VAL A 20 -24.78 7.66 8.36
N ARG A 21 -24.10 8.80 8.38
CA ARG A 21 -24.49 10.02 7.68
C ARG A 21 -23.32 10.55 6.85
N GLN A 22 -23.63 11.13 5.69
CA GLN A 22 -22.63 11.87 4.90
C GLN A 22 -22.40 13.24 5.57
N ALA A 23 -21.19 13.46 6.07
CA ALA A 23 -20.80 14.75 6.67
C ALA A 23 -20.28 15.75 5.63
N ALA A 24 -19.46 15.26 4.68
CA ALA A 24 -18.89 16.10 3.63
C ALA A 24 -18.62 15.28 2.37
N LYS A 25 -18.57 15.96 1.21
CA LYS A 25 -18.18 15.37 -0.07
C LYS A 25 -17.39 16.37 -0.91
N THR A 26 -16.27 15.90 -1.44
CA THR A 26 -15.42 16.60 -2.40
C THR A 26 -15.31 15.78 -3.68
N ARG A 27 -14.45 16.17 -4.61
CA ARG A 27 -14.21 15.40 -5.83
C ARG A 27 -13.66 13.99 -5.55
N ILE A 28 -12.78 13.85 -4.56
CA ILE A 28 -12.06 12.60 -4.27
C ILE A 28 -12.32 12.05 -2.87
N PHE A 29 -12.85 12.85 -1.96
CA PHE A 29 -13.12 12.44 -0.58
C PHE A 29 -14.61 12.56 -0.28
N GLU A 30 -15.11 11.56 0.42
CA GLU A 30 -16.42 11.60 1.05
C GLU A 30 -16.25 11.19 2.50
N VAL A 31 -16.70 12.05 3.43
CA VAL A 31 -16.59 11.83 4.86
C VAL A 31 -17.95 11.39 5.40
N GLN A 32 -17.96 10.33 6.18
CA GLN A 32 -19.13 9.85 6.92
C GLN A 32 -18.94 10.03 8.41
N GLU A 33 -19.99 10.47 9.08
CA GLU A 33 -20.19 10.28 10.52
C GLU A 33 -20.81 8.92 10.77
N VAL A 34 -20.30 8.22 11.80
CA VAL A 34 -20.77 6.90 12.21
C VAL A 34 -21.03 6.93 13.70
N ASP A 35 -22.30 6.80 14.09
CA ASP A 35 -22.68 6.67 15.50
C ASP A 35 -22.56 5.21 15.93
N LEU A 36 -21.78 4.97 16.96
CA LEU A 36 -21.52 3.66 17.51
C LEU A 36 -21.98 3.55 18.95
N ARG A 37 -22.57 2.39 19.30
CA ARG A 37 -22.81 1.98 20.70
C ARG A 37 -21.90 0.81 21.05
N PHE A 38 -21.06 0.99 22.06
CA PHE A 38 -20.16 -0.04 22.56
C PHE A 38 -20.86 -0.97 23.54
N ALA A 39 -20.29 -2.15 23.80
CA ALA A 39 -20.85 -3.16 24.71
C ALA A 39 -21.08 -2.65 26.15
N ASN A 40 -20.36 -1.64 26.59
CA ASN A 40 -20.53 -0.98 27.89
C ASN A 40 -21.62 0.12 27.90
N GLY A 41 -22.37 0.26 26.79
CA GLY A 41 -23.41 1.28 26.62
C GLY A 41 -22.91 2.67 26.22
N ALA A 42 -21.60 2.90 26.13
CA ALA A 42 -21.08 4.19 25.71
C ALA A 42 -21.36 4.44 24.20
N GLU A 43 -21.84 5.63 23.88
CA GLU A 43 -22.08 6.07 22.51
C GLU A 43 -21.03 7.10 22.10
N ARG A 44 -20.57 6.99 20.85
CA ARG A 44 -19.62 7.93 20.25
C ARG A 44 -19.89 8.07 18.75
N THR A 45 -19.69 9.28 18.24
CA THR A 45 -19.67 9.56 16.82
C THR A 45 -18.22 9.57 16.33
N TYR A 46 -17.94 8.82 15.29
CA TYR A 46 -16.66 8.78 14.59
C TYR A 46 -16.79 9.32 13.19
N GLU A 47 -15.75 9.92 12.67
CA GLU A 47 -15.64 10.27 11.26
C GLU A 47 -14.75 9.27 10.53
N ARG A 48 -15.14 8.92 9.30
CA ARG A 48 -14.34 8.07 8.42
C ARG A 48 -14.47 8.50 6.98
N LEU A 49 -13.45 8.22 6.18
CA LEU A 49 -13.56 8.27 4.72
C LEU A 49 -14.36 7.06 4.23
N THR A 50 -15.23 7.29 3.24
CA THR A 50 -16.15 6.25 2.77
C THR A 50 -15.42 5.06 2.14
N PRO A 51 -16.11 3.89 2.11
CA PRO A 51 -15.62 2.71 1.42
C PRO A 51 -15.49 2.85 -0.11
N SER A 52 -15.98 3.96 -0.68
CA SER A 52 -15.96 4.21 -2.14
C SER A 52 -14.56 4.36 -2.72
N ARG A 53 -13.53 4.49 -1.89
CA ARG A 53 -12.16 4.50 -2.36
C ARG A 53 -11.78 3.11 -2.83
N LYS A 54 -11.38 3.00 -4.10
CA LYS A 54 -10.90 1.76 -4.69
C LYS A 54 -9.73 1.20 -3.88
N PRO A 55 -9.61 -0.13 -3.72
CA PRO A 55 -8.39 -0.72 -3.22
C PRO A 55 -7.23 -0.42 -4.17
N ALA A 56 -6.01 -0.58 -3.68
CA ALA A 56 -4.80 -0.28 -4.43
C ALA A 56 -3.84 -1.45 -4.41
N VAL A 57 -2.87 -1.41 -5.31
CA VAL A 57 -1.72 -2.31 -5.33
C VAL A 57 -0.44 -1.54 -5.04
N MET A 58 0.53 -2.22 -4.46
CA MET A 58 1.91 -1.81 -4.35
C MET A 58 2.79 -2.95 -4.81
N VAL A 59 3.76 -2.64 -5.67
CA VAL A 59 4.62 -3.64 -6.27
C VAL A 59 6.07 -3.34 -5.94
N LEU A 60 6.81 -4.39 -5.57
CA LEU A 60 8.24 -4.36 -5.30
C LEU A 60 8.94 -5.11 -6.44
N PRO A 61 9.35 -4.43 -7.53
CA PRO A 61 10.07 -5.05 -8.62
C PRO A 61 11.51 -5.32 -8.20
N VAL A 62 11.92 -6.58 -8.24
CA VAL A 62 13.27 -7.02 -7.86
C VAL A 62 13.97 -7.61 -9.09
N GLU A 63 15.15 -7.11 -9.40
CA GLU A 63 15.98 -7.57 -10.48
C GLU A 63 17.47 -7.44 -10.13
N ASN A 64 18.26 -8.49 -10.33
CA ASN A 64 19.71 -8.49 -10.13
C ASN A 64 20.19 -8.00 -8.75
N GLY A 65 19.43 -8.31 -7.68
CA GLY A 65 19.74 -7.86 -6.32
C GLY A 65 19.40 -6.39 -6.04
N GLU A 66 18.64 -5.75 -6.93
CA GLU A 66 18.16 -4.38 -6.78
C GLU A 66 16.63 -4.35 -6.68
N LEU A 67 16.11 -3.44 -5.88
CA LEU A 67 14.71 -3.03 -5.85
C LEU A 67 14.55 -1.80 -6.75
N ILE A 68 13.55 -1.84 -7.65
CA ILE A 68 13.21 -0.68 -8.47
C ILE A 68 12.09 0.10 -7.78
N MET A 69 12.41 1.31 -7.39
CA MET A 69 11.48 2.27 -6.77
C MET A 69 11.20 3.42 -7.74
N VAL A 70 10.26 4.28 -7.41
CA VAL A 70 9.92 5.46 -8.21
C VAL A 70 10.00 6.71 -7.36
N ARG A 71 10.37 7.82 -8.00
CA ARG A 71 10.32 9.14 -7.40
C ARG A 71 9.10 9.86 -7.92
N GLU A 72 8.19 10.22 -7.01
CA GLU A 72 6.87 10.78 -7.30
C GLU A 72 6.58 11.99 -6.41
N TYR A 73 5.91 13.01 -6.95
CA TYR A 73 5.51 14.18 -6.16
C TYR A 73 4.31 13.84 -5.25
N ALA A 74 4.51 14.00 -3.96
CA ALA A 74 3.49 13.82 -2.95
C ALA A 74 2.91 15.17 -2.51
N VAL A 75 1.66 15.45 -2.87
CA VAL A 75 1.00 16.73 -2.61
C VAL A 75 0.79 17.00 -1.11
N GLY A 76 0.71 15.97 -0.27
CA GLY A 76 0.54 16.13 1.18
C GLY A 76 1.74 16.81 1.83
N PRO A 77 2.96 16.26 1.74
CA PRO A 77 4.18 16.87 2.25
C PRO A 77 4.82 17.90 1.29
N GLU A 78 4.22 18.13 0.11
CA GLU A 78 4.67 19.08 -0.92
C GLU A 78 6.13 18.84 -1.38
N ARG A 79 6.50 17.57 -1.57
CA ARG A 79 7.84 17.16 -2.01
C ARG A 79 7.83 15.87 -2.83
N TYR A 80 8.94 15.62 -3.52
CA TYR A 80 9.17 14.32 -4.15
C TYR A 80 9.54 13.27 -3.11
N GLU A 81 8.78 12.19 -3.08
CA GLU A 81 9.00 11.02 -2.22
C GLU A 81 9.56 9.86 -3.04
N LEU A 82 10.42 9.06 -2.41
CA LEU A 82 10.80 7.75 -2.94
C LEU A 82 9.78 6.72 -2.46
N THR A 83 9.14 6.02 -3.39
CA THR A 83 8.07 5.05 -3.09
C THR A 83 8.19 3.83 -3.99
N CYS A 84 7.46 2.76 -3.66
CA CYS A 84 7.29 1.62 -4.56
C CYS A 84 6.28 1.96 -5.66
N VAL A 85 6.32 1.24 -6.78
CA VAL A 85 5.28 1.25 -7.81
C VAL A 85 3.93 1.00 -7.17
N LYS A 86 2.90 1.80 -7.45
CA LYS A 86 1.59 1.68 -6.80
C LYS A 86 0.49 2.36 -7.61
N GLY A 87 -0.70 1.81 -7.58
CA GLY A 87 -1.85 2.47 -8.17
C GLY A 87 -3.17 1.85 -7.76
N LEU A 88 -4.27 2.39 -8.26
CA LEU A 88 -5.61 1.93 -7.93
C LEU A 88 -5.98 0.69 -8.74
N ILE A 89 -6.75 -0.20 -8.13
CA ILE A 89 -7.36 -1.32 -8.85
C ILE A 89 -8.59 -0.81 -9.57
N ASP A 90 -8.61 -0.95 -10.89
CA ASP A 90 -9.74 -0.52 -11.70
C ASP A 90 -10.94 -1.47 -11.59
N ALA A 91 -12.11 -0.97 -12.00
CA ALA A 91 -13.34 -1.76 -11.97
C ALA A 91 -13.19 -3.00 -12.87
N GLY A 92 -13.34 -4.18 -12.27
CA GLY A 92 -13.21 -5.46 -12.96
C GLY A 92 -11.80 -6.05 -13.00
N GLU A 93 -10.78 -5.33 -12.51
CA GLU A 93 -9.43 -5.89 -12.36
C GLU A 93 -9.30 -6.72 -11.08
N THR A 94 -8.52 -7.78 -11.15
CA THR A 94 -7.95 -8.41 -9.96
C THR A 94 -6.73 -7.60 -9.47
N PRO A 95 -6.32 -7.76 -8.19
CA PRO A 95 -5.09 -7.12 -7.70
C PRO A 95 -3.85 -7.46 -8.52
N GLU A 96 -3.73 -8.70 -9.03
CA GLU A 96 -2.62 -9.12 -9.88
C GLU A 96 -2.64 -8.42 -11.25
N GLN A 97 -3.82 -8.21 -11.82
CA GLN A 97 -3.95 -7.50 -13.11
C GLN A 97 -3.55 -6.04 -12.95
N ALA A 98 -4.04 -5.36 -11.90
CA ALA A 98 -3.63 -4.01 -11.58
C ALA A 98 -2.12 -3.90 -11.34
N ALA A 99 -1.53 -4.82 -10.56
CA ALA A 99 -0.09 -4.84 -10.31
C ALA A 99 0.75 -4.95 -11.61
N ARG A 100 0.28 -5.78 -12.57
CA ARG A 100 0.94 -5.90 -13.88
C ARG A 100 0.79 -4.67 -14.74
N ARG A 101 -0.35 -4.02 -14.70
CA ARG A 101 -0.63 -2.78 -15.43
C ARG A 101 0.24 -1.64 -14.89
N GLU A 102 0.24 -1.41 -13.58
CA GLU A 102 1.01 -0.34 -12.93
C GLU A 102 2.52 -0.47 -13.17
N LEU A 103 3.08 -1.69 -13.15
CA LEU A 103 4.47 -1.92 -13.52
C LEU A 103 4.80 -1.43 -14.92
N GLN A 104 3.89 -1.66 -15.86
CA GLN A 104 4.09 -1.26 -17.26
C GLN A 104 3.89 0.25 -17.45
N GLU A 105 2.91 0.83 -16.77
CA GLU A 105 2.60 2.26 -16.86
C GLU A 105 3.68 3.10 -16.18
N GLU A 106 4.06 2.79 -14.95
CA GLU A 106 4.99 3.61 -14.19
C GLU A 106 6.46 3.43 -14.59
N ILE A 107 6.92 2.19 -14.74
CA ILE A 107 8.34 1.91 -14.95
C ILE A 107 8.68 1.18 -16.26
N GLY A 108 7.69 0.88 -17.09
CA GLY A 108 7.90 0.24 -18.41
C GLY A 108 8.37 -1.20 -18.34
N LEU A 109 7.99 -1.94 -17.29
CA LEU A 109 8.38 -3.32 -17.10
C LEU A 109 7.17 -4.23 -16.91
N ALA A 110 7.22 -5.43 -17.47
CA ALA A 110 6.30 -6.52 -17.17
C ALA A 110 7.01 -7.60 -16.36
N ALA A 111 6.33 -8.19 -15.39
CA ALA A 111 6.83 -9.28 -14.58
C ALA A 111 6.24 -10.62 -15.04
N ALA A 112 7.06 -11.67 -15.20
CA ALA A 112 6.56 -13.01 -15.38
C ALA A 112 6.01 -13.57 -14.06
N THR A 113 6.68 -13.28 -12.95
CA THR A 113 6.34 -13.76 -11.61
C THR A 113 5.82 -12.62 -10.74
N LEU A 114 4.63 -12.80 -10.13
CA LEU A 114 4.08 -11.95 -9.08
C LEU A 114 3.81 -12.81 -7.84
N THR A 115 4.44 -12.46 -6.73
CA THR A 115 4.25 -13.14 -5.45
C THR A 115 3.52 -12.22 -4.48
N PRO A 116 2.30 -12.58 -4.03
CA PRO A 116 1.59 -11.76 -3.04
C PRO A 116 2.32 -11.82 -1.68
N LEU A 117 2.51 -10.65 -1.08
CA LEU A 117 3.06 -10.53 0.26
C LEU A 117 1.97 -10.44 1.31
N ARG A 118 1.20 -9.38 1.26
CA ARG A 118 0.12 -9.08 2.22
C ARG A 118 -0.80 -7.98 1.69
N ALA A 119 -2.03 -7.96 2.21
CA ALA A 119 -2.89 -6.78 2.13
C ALA A 119 -2.74 -5.95 3.42
N LEU A 120 -2.57 -4.64 3.27
CA LEU A 120 -2.36 -3.68 4.36
C LEU A 120 -3.44 -2.62 4.35
N TYR A 121 -3.90 -2.21 5.52
CA TYR A 121 -4.71 -1.00 5.66
C TYR A 121 -3.82 0.23 5.79
N SER A 122 -4.12 1.29 5.05
CA SER A 122 -3.34 2.54 5.08
C SER A 122 -3.54 3.31 6.39
N SER A 123 -4.78 3.39 6.88
CA SER A 123 -5.13 4.09 8.11
C SER A 123 -6.45 3.50 8.66
N PRO A 124 -6.39 2.36 9.36
CA PRO A 124 -7.59 1.61 9.75
C PRO A 124 -8.51 2.36 10.72
N SER A 125 -8.02 3.38 11.41
CA SER A 125 -8.84 4.20 12.30
C SER A 125 -9.84 5.10 11.55
N HIS A 126 -9.54 5.47 10.29
CA HIS A 126 -10.33 6.46 9.55
C HIS A 126 -10.61 6.07 8.09
N MET A 127 -9.99 5.01 7.57
CA MET A 127 -10.05 4.67 6.14
C MET A 127 -10.23 3.17 5.91
N PHE A 128 -10.96 2.85 4.84
CA PHE A 128 -11.06 1.47 4.33
C PHE A 128 -9.97 1.11 3.31
N GLY A 129 -9.04 2.03 3.02
CA GLY A 129 -8.05 1.84 1.97
C GLY A 129 -7.21 0.57 2.18
N LEU A 130 -7.45 -0.44 1.35
CA LEU A 130 -6.71 -1.70 1.33
C LEU A 130 -5.66 -1.64 0.23
N MET A 131 -4.41 -1.93 0.57
CA MET A 131 -3.26 -1.98 -0.33
C MET A 131 -2.78 -3.43 -0.44
N HIS A 132 -2.86 -4.02 -1.63
CA HIS A 132 -2.33 -5.35 -1.92
C HIS A 132 -0.87 -5.24 -2.34
N VAL A 133 0.04 -5.84 -1.57
CA VAL A 133 1.49 -5.77 -1.80
C VAL A 133 1.98 -7.02 -2.49
N PHE A 134 2.75 -6.83 -3.58
CA PHE A 134 3.35 -7.90 -4.38
C PHE A 134 4.85 -7.73 -4.53
N ILE A 135 5.59 -8.85 -4.66
CA ILE A 135 6.93 -8.87 -5.24
C ILE A 135 6.78 -9.19 -6.73
N ALA A 136 7.50 -8.47 -7.58
CA ALA A 136 7.58 -8.74 -9.01
C ALA A 136 9.00 -9.15 -9.42
N GLU A 137 9.11 -10.26 -10.11
CA GLU A 137 10.39 -10.85 -10.54
C GLU A 137 10.29 -11.29 -12.01
N ASP A 138 11.43 -11.68 -12.60
CA ASP A 138 11.53 -12.07 -14.00
C ASP A 138 11.04 -10.93 -14.92
N LEU A 139 11.64 -9.76 -14.74
CA LEU A 139 11.23 -8.53 -15.39
C LEU A 139 11.69 -8.49 -16.84
N ARG A 140 10.85 -7.88 -17.69
CA ARG A 140 11.18 -7.61 -19.10
C ARG A 140 10.61 -6.28 -19.54
N ALA A 141 11.22 -5.61 -20.49
CA ALA A 141 10.75 -4.36 -21.04
C ALA A 141 9.32 -4.51 -21.63
N SER A 142 8.40 -3.66 -21.18
CA SER A 142 7.01 -3.59 -21.65
C SER A 142 6.37 -2.31 -21.14
N LYS A 143 6.22 -1.32 -22.01
CA LYS A 143 5.66 -0.01 -21.64
C LYS A 143 4.20 0.11 -22.05
N LEU A 144 3.37 0.57 -21.13
CA LEU A 144 2.03 1.10 -21.38
C LEU A 144 2.03 2.61 -21.17
N GLU A 145 1.04 3.28 -21.74
CA GLU A 145 0.78 4.69 -21.47
C GLU A 145 0.13 4.82 -20.08
N GLY A 146 0.74 5.62 -19.20
CA GLY A 146 0.22 5.90 -17.87
C GLY A 146 -0.57 7.20 -17.84
N ASP A 147 -1.21 7.50 -16.70
CA ASP A 147 -2.01 8.71 -16.45
C ASP A 147 -1.29 9.74 -15.57
N GLU A 148 -0.02 9.48 -15.23
CA GLU A 148 0.79 10.41 -14.46
C GLU A 148 1.07 11.72 -15.23
N PRO A 149 0.98 12.89 -14.55
CA PRO A 149 1.16 14.20 -15.20
C PRO A 149 2.59 14.42 -15.72
N GLU A 150 3.55 13.72 -15.17
CA GLU A 150 4.96 13.70 -15.60
C GLU A 150 5.51 12.26 -15.51
N PRO A 151 6.51 11.93 -16.33
CA PRO A 151 7.13 10.60 -16.25
C PRO A 151 7.76 10.35 -14.88
N LEU A 152 7.40 9.25 -14.24
CA LEU A 152 8.03 8.84 -13.00
C LEU A 152 9.51 8.47 -13.25
N VAL A 153 10.37 8.77 -12.27
CA VAL A 153 11.80 8.49 -12.35
C VAL A 153 12.09 7.19 -11.60
N PRO A 154 12.41 6.08 -12.31
CA PRO A 154 12.83 4.84 -11.65
C PRO A 154 14.17 5.01 -10.93
N VAL A 155 14.25 4.52 -9.70
CA VAL A 155 15.45 4.52 -8.87
C VAL A 155 15.77 3.08 -8.49
N ARG A 156 16.97 2.61 -8.83
CA ARG A 156 17.45 1.28 -8.45
C ARG A 156 18.19 1.37 -7.13
N VAL A 157 17.72 0.61 -6.16
CA VAL A 157 18.29 0.54 -4.81
C VAL A 157 18.84 -0.86 -4.58
N PRO A 158 20.15 -1.04 -4.36
CA PRO A 158 20.70 -2.34 -4.01
C PRO A 158 20.06 -2.87 -2.72
N LEU A 159 19.54 -4.08 -2.75
CA LEU A 159 18.91 -4.69 -1.58
C LEU A 159 19.86 -4.82 -0.38
N ALA A 160 21.17 -4.94 -0.63
CA ALA A 160 22.19 -4.91 0.42
C ALA A 160 22.27 -3.56 1.17
N GLN A 161 21.71 -2.47 0.61
CA GLN A 161 21.64 -1.14 1.22
C GLN A 161 20.30 -0.82 1.84
N LEU A 162 19.38 -1.78 1.90
CA LEU A 162 18.02 -1.55 2.37
C LEU A 162 17.98 -1.02 3.82
N ASP A 163 18.83 -1.51 4.69
CA ASP A 163 18.88 -1.05 6.09
C ASP A 163 19.27 0.45 6.17
N ALA A 164 20.19 0.90 5.31
CA ALA A 164 20.55 2.30 5.20
C ALA A 164 19.38 3.14 4.65
N LEU A 165 18.66 2.63 3.64
CA LEU A 165 17.48 3.28 3.09
C LEU A 165 16.36 3.42 4.13
N VAL A 166 16.06 2.35 4.87
CA VAL A 166 15.02 2.35 5.90
C VAL A 166 15.39 3.25 7.08
N GLY A 167 16.68 3.39 7.36
CA GLY A 167 17.21 4.30 8.38
C GLY A 167 17.25 5.77 7.96
N ASP A 168 17.05 6.09 6.70
CA ASP A 168 17.06 7.47 6.21
C ASP A 168 15.73 8.18 6.54
N GLU A 169 15.80 9.27 7.31
CA GLU A 169 14.64 10.08 7.72
C GLU A 169 13.89 10.70 6.52
N ALA A 170 14.51 10.80 5.35
CA ALA A 170 13.87 11.27 4.14
C ALA A 170 12.86 10.27 3.56
N LEU A 171 12.95 8.97 3.92
CA LEU A 171 11.99 7.94 3.55
C LEU A 171 10.76 7.99 4.48
N GLY A 172 9.87 8.94 4.25
CA GLY A 172 8.70 9.21 5.12
C GLY A 172 7.45 8.38 4.82
N ASN A 173 7.41 7.63 3.72
CA ASN A 173 6.21 6.88 3.32
C ASN A 173 6.06 5.58 4.13
N SER A 174 5.11 5.57 5.07
CA SER A 174 4.88 4.44 5.98
C SER A 174 4.48 3.14 5.27
N GLN A 175 3.77 3.21 4.15
CA GLN A 175 3.38 2.03 3.38
C GLN A 175 4.59 1.42 2.68
N THR A 176 5.47 2.26 2.13
CA THR A 176 6.75 1.83 1.57
C THR A 176 7.60 1.14 2.64
N LEU A 177 7.77 1.76 3.82
CA LEU A 177 8.51 1.15 4.93
C LEU A 177 7.93 -0.22 5.33
N ALA A 178 6.61 -0.33 5.45
CA ALA A 178 5.95 -1.60 5.75
C ALA A 178 6.18 -2.65 4.65
N ALA A 179 6.13 -2.27 3.38
CA ALA A 179 6.37 -3.16 2.25
C ALA A 179 7.81 -3.66 2.22
N LEU A 180 8.80 -2.79 2.48
CA LEU A 180 10.22 -3.15 2.56
C LEU A 180 10.49 -4.13 3.71
N MET A 181 9.89 -3.92 4.88
CA MET A 181 9.97 -4.84 6.00
C MET A 181 9.36 -6.22 5.66
N LEU A 182 8.22 -6.24 4.96
CA LEU A 182 7.61 -7.49 4.52
C LEU A 182 8.45 -8.22 3.49
N LEU A 183 9.08 -7.50 2.55
CA LEU A 183 10.02 -8.07 1.58
C LEU A 183 11.19 -8.74 2.31
N GLN A 184 11.87 -8.02 3.18
CA GLN A 184 13.00 -8.54 3.96
C GLN A 184 12.61 -9.80 4.76
N ARG A 185 11.43 -9.80 5.35
CA ARG A 185 10.92 -10.92 6.13
C ARG A 185 10.56 -12.14 5.29
N LYS A 186 10.03 -11.91 4.08
CA LYS A 186 9.56 -12.98 3.18
C LYS A 186 10.68 -13.58 2.34
N ARG A 187 11.65 -12.76 1.96
CA ARG A 187 12.76 -13.10 1.04
C ARG A 187 14.11 -12.69 1.64
N PRO A 188 14.46 -13.21 2.81
CA PRO A 188 15.71 -12.82 3.50
C PRO A 188 16.97 -13.14 2.67
N GLU A 189 16.89 -14.11 1.77
CA GLU A 189 18.00 -14.49 0.88
C GLU A 189 18.39 -13.37 -0.10
N LEU A 190 17.48 -12.47 -0.42
CA LEU A 190 17.75 -11.34 -1.33
C LEU A 190 18.67 -10.27 -0.69
N PHE A 191 18.84 -10.30 0.64
CA PHE A 191 19.59 -9.30 1.41
C PHE A 191 20.96 -9.80 1.86
N GLN A 192 21.29 -11.04 1.56
CA GLN A 192 22.63 -11.58 1.85
C GLN A 192 23.59 -11.09 0.77
N ALA A 193 24.71 -10.48 1.22
CA ALA A 193 25.78 -10.13 0.31
C ALA A 193 26.28 -11.39 -0.43
N ALA A 194 26.38 -11.29 -1.76
CA ALA A 194 26.97 -12.35 -2.59
C ALA A 194 28.48 -12.48 -2.29
#